data_46c41f084b2b4d730bd036ee72ffc9a5
#
_entry.id   46c41f084b2b4d730bd036ee72ffc9a5
#
_cell.length_a   1.000
_cell.length_b   1.000
_cell.length_c   1.000
_cell.angle_alpha   90.00
_cell.angle_beta   90.00
_cell.angle_gamma   90.00
#
_symmetry.space_group_name_H-M   'P 1'
#
loop_
_entity.id
_entity.type
_entity.pdbx_description
1 polymer ?
#
loop_
_entity_poly.entity_id
_entity_poly.type
_entity_poly.pdbx_seq_one_letter_code
_entity_poly.pdbx_strand_id
1 'polypeptide(L)'
;MSYAAGVALQAAVYQRLRADPALAALVGDAIYDAMPVAAPAGIYVSLGPEDVRDAGDMTGRGSRHDFVVSVLSGSEDGDGFGAVKAVAGAVTEALETSGMVLDRGHLAGLWFLRARALRVENGAARRVDLTFRARIDLG
;
A
#
# COMPACT_ATOMS: atom_id res chain seq x y z
N MET A 1 17.75 16.93 -1.85
CA MET A 1 16.76 15.84 -1.69
C MET A 1 16.99 14.78 -2.77
N SER A 2 16.74 13.52 -2.44
CA SER A 2 16.90 12.42 -3.37
C SER A 2 15.66 11.54 -3.38
N TYR A 3 15.25 11.08 -4.55
CA TYR A 3 14.17 10.11 -4.72
C TYR A 3 14.70 8.68 -4.86
N ALA A 4 15.94 8.45 -4.49
CA ALA A 4 16.61 7.17 -4.71
C ALA A 4 15.93 5.97 -4.02
N ALA A 5 15.22 6.21 -2.91
CA ALA A 5 14.54 5.15 -2.18
C ALA A 5 13.16 4.81 -2.72
N GLY A 6 12.64 5.55 -3.70
CA GLY A 6 11.27 5.34 -4.20
C GLY A 6 11.04 3.95 -4.78
N VAL A 7 11.94 3.50 -5.65
CA VAL A 7 11.86 2.15 -6.23
C VAL A 7 12.00 1.09 -5.14
N ALA A 8 12.94 1.28 -4.22
CA ALA A 8 13.20 0.32 -3.16
C ALA A 8 11.99 0.16 -2.23
N LEU A 9 11.34 1.27 -1.86
CA LEU A 9 10.15 1.23 -1.02
C LEU A 9 8.99 0.54 -1.74
N GLN A 10 8.72 0.91 -2.99
CA GLN A 10 7.63 0.30 -3.75
C GLN A 10 7.82 -1.21 -3.89
N ALA A 11 9.04 -1.64 -4.23
CA ALA A 11 9.35 -3.06 -4.36
C ALA A 11 9.17 -3.80 -3.03
N ALA A 12 9.62 -3.22 -1.92
CA ALA A 12 9.51 -3.84 -0.60
C ALA A 12 8.05 -3.97 -0.18
N VAL A 13 7.24 -2.93 -0.37
CA VAL A 13 5.81 -2.96 -0.04
C VAL A 13 5.10 -4.03 -0.88
N TYR A 14 5.33 -4.02 -2.19
CA TYR A 14 4.71 -4.97 -3.10
C TYR A 14 5.04 -6.41 -2.71
N GLN A 15 6.32 -6.70 -2.47
CA GLN A 15 6.76 -8.05 -2.11
C GLN A 15 6.23 -8.47 -0.74
N ARG A 16 6.19 -7.55 0.21
CA ARG A 16 5.62 -7.83 1.54
C ARG A 16 4.15 -8.25 1.44
N LEU A 17 3.38 -7.52 0.65
CA LEU A 17 1.96 -7.84 0.48
C LEU A 17 1.77 -9.17 -0.23
N ARG A 18 2.56 -9.45 -1.28
CA ARG A 18 2.44 -10.70 -2.00
C ARG A 18 2.87 -11.91 -1.18
N ALA A 19 3.78 -11.74 -0.25
CA ALA A 19 4.27 -12.82 0.61
C ALA A 19 3.38 -13.08 1.82
N ASP A 20 2.40 -12.22 2.10
CA ASP A 20 1.57 -12.34 3.29
C ASP A 20 0.53 -13.46 3.14
N PRO A 21 0.54 -14.48 4.04
CA PRO A 21 -0.38 -15.61 3.90
C PRO A 21 -1.85 -15.22 4.06
N ALA A 22 -2.16 -14.26 4.93
CA ALA A 22 -3.53 -13.83 5.14
C ALA A 22 -4.10 -13.15 3.89
N LEU A 23 -3.28 -12.31 3.24
CA LEU A 23 -3.68 -11.69 1.98
C LEU A 23 -3.81 -12.72 0.86
N ALA A 24 -2.89 -13.67 0.76
CA ALA A 24 -2.98 -14.72 -0.24
C ALA A 24 -4.28 -15.53 -0.11
N ALA A 25 -4.71 -15.78 1.13
CA ALA A 25 -5.97 -16.48 1.38
C ALA A 25 -7.19 -15.65 0.95
N LEU A 26 -7.11 -14.32 1.04
CA LEU A 26 -8.23 -13.43 0.75
C LEU A 26 -8.33 -13.02 -0.72
N VAL A 27 -7.19 -12.73 -1.36
CA VAL A 27 -7.17 -12.19 -2.72
C VAL A 27 -6.30 -12.98 -3.71
N GLY A 28 -5.62 -14.03 -3.25
CA GLY A 28 -4.73 -14.82 -4.12
C GLY A 28 -3.62 -13.94 -4.69
N ASP A 29 -3.49 -13.93 -6.02
CA ASP A 29 -2.48 -13.16 -6.73
C ASP A 29 -2.91 -11.72 -7.06
N ALA A 30 -4.10 -11.32 -6.65
CA ALA A 30 -4.69 -10.05 -7.09
C ALA A 30 -4.11 -8.86 -6.32
N ILE A 31 -2.80 -8.72 -6.37
CA ILE A 31 -2.03 -7.61 -5.78
C ILE A 31 -1.18 -7.02 -6.90
N TYR A 32 -1.38 -5.74 -7.16
CA TYR A 32 -0.76 -5.04 -8.30
C TYR A 32 0.07 -3.86 -7.82
N ASP A 33 1.20 -3.63 -8.46
CA ASP A 33 2.05 -2.48 -8.15
C ASP A 33 1.58 -1.18 -8.80
N ALA A 34 0.65 -1.29 -9.74
CA ALA A 34 -0.05 -0.16 -10.35
C ALA A 34 -1.47 -0.58 -10.69
N MET A 35 -2.37 0.38 -10.83
CA MET A 35 -3.77 0.09 -11.16
C MET A 35 -3.83 -0.65 -12.49
N PRO A 36 -4.45 -1.84 -12.55
CA PRO A 36 -4.55 -2.58 -13.80
C PRO A 36 -5.46 -1.86 -14.80
N VAL A 37 -5.16 -2.04 -16.09
CA VAL A 37 -5.92 -1.40 -17.18
C VAL A 37 -7.37 -1.87 -17.18
N ALA A 38 -7.57 -3.18 -17.00
CA ALA A 38 -8.89 -3.76 -16.88
C ALA A 38 -9.08 -4.21 -15.43
N ALA A 39 -10.20 -3.82 -14.82
CA ALA A 39 -10.49 -4.20 -13.43
C ALA A 39 -10.62 -5.72 -13.32
N PRO A 40 -9.88 -6.35 -12.42
CA PRO A 40 -10.03 -7.79 -12.16
C PRO A 40 -11.42 -8.09 -11.60
N ALA A 41 -11.86 -9.32 -11.78
CA ALA A 41 -13.01 -9.81 -11.04
C ALA A 41 -12.60 -10.04 -9.59
N GLY A 42 -13.51 -9.76 -8.66
CA GLY A 42 -13.23 -9.94 -7.24
C GLY A 42 -12.52 -8.76 -6.60
N ILE A 43 -12.05 -9.00 -5.39
CA ILE A 43 -11.36 -7.98 -4.61
C ILE A 43 -9.88 -8.01 -4.98
N TYR A 44 -9.29 -6.84 -5.16
CA TYR A 44 -7.88 -6.72 -5.47
C TYR A 44 -7.25 -5.55 -4.74
N VAL A 45 -5.93 -5.60 -4.64
CA VAL A 45 -5.10 -4.59 -3.98
C VAL A 45 -4.21 -3.93 -5.02
N SER A 46 -4.09 -2.62 -4.97
CA SER A 46 -3.24 -1.86 -5.89
C SER A 46 -2.46 -0.81 -5.13
N LEU A 47 -1.18 -0.67 -5.44
CA LEU A 47 -0.40 0.45 -4.94
C LEU A 47 -0.85 1.70 -5.68
N GLY A 48 -0.96 2.79 -4.94
CA GLY A 48 -1.51 4.03 -5.45
C GLY A 48 -0.49 5.17 -5.45
N PRO A 49 -1.00 6.41 -5.41
CA PRO A 49 -0.13 7.57 -5.46
C PRO A 49 0.82 7.66 -4.28
N GLU A 50 1.93 8.34 -4.51
CA GLU A 50 2.96 8.57 -3.52
C GLU A 50 3.36 10.04 -3.55
N ASP A 51 3.56 10.63 -2.36
CA ASP A 51 4.11 11.96 -2.21
C ASP A 51 5.38 11.86 -1.37
N VAL A 52 6.49 12.38 -1.88
CA VAL A 52 7.80 12.24 -1.23
C VAL A 52 8.33 13.61 -0.89
N ARG A 53 8.78 13.77 0.36
CA ARG A 53 9.36 15.02 0.86
C ARG A 53 10.70 14.76 1.51
N ASP A 54 11.57 15.74 1.44
CA ASP A 54 12.85 15.71 2.12
C ASP A 54 12.62 15.64 3.64
N ALA A 55 13.34 14.75 4.30
CA ALA A 55 13.31 14.59 5.75
C ALA A 55 14.71 14.44 6.32
N GLY A 56 15.71 14.93 5.59
CA GLY A 56 17.09 14.97 6.06
C GLY A 56 17.30 16.03 7.11
N ASP A 57 18.41 15.93 7.79
CA ASP A 57 18.86 16.93 8.76
C ASP A 57 20.36 17.24 8.53
N MET A 58 20.99 17.94 9.46
CA MET A 58 22.37 18.36 9.33
C MET A 58 23.36 17.17 9.37
N THR A 59 22.94 16.04 9.89
CA THR A 59 23.81 14.88 10.09
C THR A 59 23.52 13.73 9.12
N GLY A 60 22.44 13.80 8.35
CA GLY A 60 22.10 12.74 7.42
C GLY A 60 21.00 13.11 6.45
N ARG A 61 20.95 12.34 5.37
CA ARG A 61 19.92 12.47 4.34
C ARG A 61 18.76 11.56 4.65
N GLY A 62 17.57 11.99 4.31
CA GLY A 62 16.39 11.16 4.48
C GLY A 62 15.24 11.66 3.66
N SER A 63 14.23 10.81 3.52
CA SER A 63 12.99 11.14 2.82
C SER A 63 11.79 10.61 3.58
N ARG A 64 10.67 11.32 3.41
CA ARG A 64 9.38 10.91 3.96
C ARG A 64 8.45 10.60 2.80
N HIS A 65 7.96 9.40 2.78
CA HIS A 65 7.07 8.90 1.72
C HIS A 65 5.68 8.69 2.28
N ASP A 66 4.71 9.44 1.78
CA ASP A 66 3.31 9.18 2.05
C ASP A 66 2.74 8.46 0.84
N PHE A 67 2.27 7.24 1.03
CA PHE A 67 1.80 6.42 -0.08
C PHE A 67 0.46 5.75 0.23
N VAL A 68 -0.26 5.44 -0.81
CA VAL A 68 -1.60 4.87 -0.70
C VAL A 68 -1.57 3.42 -1.19
N VAL A 69 -2.21 2.55 -0.44
CA VAL A 69 -2.55 1.20 -0.89
C VAL A 69 -4.07 1.14 -0.96
N SER A 70 -4.59 0.81 -2.13
CA SER A 70 -6.03 0.76 -2.36
C SER A 70 -6.52 -0.68 -2.41
N VAL A 71 -7.67 -0.92 -1.78
CA VAL A 71 -8.38 -2.19 -1.88
C VAL A 71 -9.70 -1.91 -2.57
N LEU A 72 -9.96 -2.63 -3.66
CA LEU A 72 -11.12 -2.38 -4.51
C LEU A 72 -11.90 -3.67 -4.74
N SER A 73 -13.23 -3.54 -4.88
CA SER A 73 -14.05 -4.63 -5.38
C SER A 73 -14.76 -4.19 -6.65
N GLY A 74 -14.89 -5.13 -7.61
CA GLY A 74 -15.68 -4.89 -8.79
C GLY A 74 -17.17 -4.84 -8.49
N SER A 75 -17.93 -4.24 -9.42
CA SER A 75 -19.37 -4.04 -9.27
C SER A 75 -20.18 -5.33 -9.28
N GLU A 76 -19.61 -6.40 -9.81
CA GLU A 76 -20.32 -7.66 -10.03
C GLU A 76 -20.26 -8.62 -8.86
N ASP A 77 -19.44 -8.32 -7.84
CA ASP A 77 -19.12 -9.31 -6.82
C ASP A 77 -20.16 -9.46 -5.74
N GLY A 78 -21.11 -8.55 -5.66
CA GLY A 78 -22.12 -8.58 -4.61
C GLY A 78 -21.57 -8.47 -3.19
N ASP A 79 -20.26 -8.33 -3.04
CA ASP A 79 -19.61 -8.20 -1.76
C ASP A 79 -19.79 -6.80 -1.21
N GLY A 80 -20.12 -6.73 0.08
CA GLY A 80 -20.22 -5.45 0.77
C GLY A 80 -18.84 -4.93 1.21
N PHE A 81 -18.87 -3.81 1.93
CA PHE A 81 -17.66 -3.24 2.53
C PHE A 81 -16.98 -4.18 3.53
N GLY A 82 -17.73 -5.13 4.11
CA GLY A 82 -17.13 -6.09 5.05
C GLY A 82 -15.97 -6.86 4.47
N ALA A 83 -16.13 -7.39 3.26
CA ALA A 83 -15.08 -8.15 2.59
C ALA A 83 -13.90 -7.25 2.21
N VAL A 84 -14.19 -6.06 1.67
CA VAL A 84 -13.13 -5.10 1.30
C VAL A 84 -12.37 -4.63 2.53
N LYS A 85 -13.07 -4.34 3.62
CA LYS A 85 -12.43 -3.93 4.87
C LYS A 85 -11.61 -5.03 5.51
N ALA A 86 -12.01 -6.29 5.37
CA ALA A 86 -11.22 -7.41 5.86
C ALA A 86 -9.87 -7.49 5.14
N VAL A 87 -9.86 -7.29 3.83
CA VAL A 87 -8.62 -7.23 3.05
C VAL A 87 -7.79 -6.02 3.47
N ALA A 88 -8.43 -4.85 3.64
CA ALA A 88 -7.73 -3.65 4.08
C ALA A 88 -7.07 -3.84 5.45
N GLY A 89 -7.75 -4.51 6.37
CA GLY A 89 -7.17 -4.85 7.67
C GLY A 89 -5.96 -5.75 7.54
N ALA A 90 -6.02 -6.75 6.66
CA ALA A 90 -4.88 -7.62 6.41
C ALA A 90 -3.69 -6.87 5.80
N VAL A 91 -3.95 -5.89 4.94
CA VAL A 91 -2.89 -5.01 4.39
C VAL A 91 -2.20 -4.24 5.50
N THR A 92 -2.96 -3.60 6.40
CA THR A 92 -2.37 -2.84 7.49
C THR A 92 -1.53 -3.73 8.40
N GLU A 93 -2.02 -4.89 8.75
CA GLU A 93 -1.27 -5.82 9.60
C GLU A 93 0.01 -6.30 8.92
N ALA A 94 -0.04 -6.60 7.62
CA ALA A 94 1.13 -7.05 6.88
C ALA A 94 2.24 -5.98 6.85
N LEU A 95 1.86 -4.71 6.67
CA LEU A 95 2.83 -3.63 6.58
C LEU A 95 3.32 -3.16 7.95
N GLU A 96 2.49 -3.20 8.97
CA GLU A 96 2.87 -2.81 10.31
C GLU A 96 3.71 -3.86 11.04
N THR A 97 3.60 -5.10 10.64
CA THR A 97 4.42 -6.18 11.19
C THR A 97 5.84 -6.04 10.67
N SER A 98 6.57 -5.16 11.17
CA SER A 98 7.97 -4.79 11.00
C SER A 98 8.86 -5.59 10.03
N GLY A 99 10.01 -5.06 9.77
CA GLY A 99 11.12 -5.81 9.23
C GLY A 99 11.25 -5.80 7.71
N MET A 100 10.64 -4.84 7.01
CA MET A 100 10.95 -4.68 5.61
C MET A 100 12.38 -4.15 5.45
N VAL A 101 13.15 -4.84 4.61
CA VAL A 101 14.49 -4.43 4.26
C VAL A 101 14.45 -3.83 2.86
N LEU A 102 14.98 -2.62 2.72
CA LEU A 102 15.03 -1.94 1.44
C LEU A 102 16.36 -2.20 0.75
N ASP A 103 16.36 -2.32 -0.57
CA ASP A 103 17.59 -2.42 -1.34
C ASP A 103 18.39 -1.12 -1.32
N ARG A 104 17.73 -0.01 -1.04
CA ARG A 104 18.35 1.30 -0.93
C ARG A 104 17.78 2.05 0.24
N GLY A 105 18.66 2.46 1.16
CA GLY A 105 18.26 3.19 2.36
C GLY A 105 17.85 2.28 3.50
N HIS A 106 17.55 2.88 4.63
CA HIS A 106 17.10 2.18 5.83
C HIS A 106 15.70 2.69 6.20
N LEU A 107 14.76 1.77 6.33
CA LEU A 107 13.40 2.11 6.76
C LEU A 107 13.40 2.39 8.26
N ALA A 108 13.38 3.67 8.62
CA ALA A 108 13.39 4.10 10.01
C ALA A 108 12.03 3.91 10.69
N GLY A 109 10.95 3.97 9.93
CA GLY A 109 9.61 3.75 10.46
C GLY A 109 8.58 3.67 9.36
N LEU A 110 7.47 3.03 9.69
CA LEU A 110 6.32 2.92 8.81
C LEU A 110 5.07 3.03 9.67
N TRP A 111 4.19 3.97 9.33
CA TRP A 111 2.99 4.26 10.11
C TRP A 111 1.76 4.27 9.22
N PHE A 112 0.68 3.69 9.74
CA PHE A 112 -0.64 3.87 9.16
C PHE A 112 -1.18 5.24 9.57
N LEU A 113 -1.61 6.07 8.60
CA LEU A 113 -2.12 7.41 8.86
C LEU A 113 -3.64 7.48 8.83
N ARG A 114 -4.25 6.92 7.80
CA ARG A 114 -5.71 7.01 7.63
C ARG A 114 -6.23 5.97 6.65
N ALA A 115 -7.51 5.69 6.78
CA ALA A 115 -8.25 4.92 5.81
C ALA A 115 -9.47 5.73 5.36
N ARG A 116 -9.79 5.62 4.08
CA ARG A 116 -10.99 6.23 3.52
C ARG A 116 -11.75 5.16 2.74
N ALA A 117 -12.97 4.89 3.16
CA ALA A 117 -13.87 3.97 2.47
C ALA A 117 -14.86 4.77 1.64
N LEU A 118 -15.02 4.43 0.37
CA LEU A 118 -15.91 5.16 -0.53
C LEU A 118 -16.46 4.24 -1.60
N ARG A 119 -17.58 4.67 -2.19
CA ARG A 119 -18.14 4.04 -3.38
C ARG A 119 -17.67 4.80 -4.61
N VAL A 120 -17.39 4.07 -5.67
CA VAL A 120 -16.97 4.63 -6.94
C VAL A 120 -17.87 4.05 -8.06
N GLU A 121 -17.75 4.58 -9.26
CA GLU A 121 -18.52 4.11 -10.42
C GLU A 121 -20.03 4.13 -10.15
N ASN A 122 -20.55 5.26 -9.70
CA ASN A 122 -21.97 5.44 -9.39
C ASN A 122 -22.48 4.47 -8.31
N GLY A 123 -21.60 4.11 -7.36
CA GLY A 123 -21.93 3.21 -6.27
C GLY A 123 -21.78 1.73 -6.59
N ALA A 124 -21.34 1.41 -7.81
CA ALA A 124 -21.21 0.01 -8.24
C ALA A 124 -19.99 -0.67 -7.64
N ALA A 125 -18.92 0.05 -7.42
CA ALA A 125 -17.69 -0.50 -6.86
C ALA A 125 -17.41 0.08 -5.47
N ARG A 126 -16.70 -0.68 -4.66
CA ARG A 126 -16.30 -0.26 -3.32
C ARG A 126 -14.78 -0.16 -3.24
N ARG A 127 -14.32 0.84 -2.50
CA ARG A 127 -12.90 1.14 -2.42
C ARG A 127 -12.54 1.55 -1.00
N VAL A 128 -11.40 1.06 -0.52
CA VAL A 128 -10.79 1.55 0.70
C VAL A 128 -9.36 1.98 0.35
N ASP A 129 -9.05 3.24 0.60
CA ASP A 129 -7.71 3.79 0.43
C ASP A 129 -7.03 3.87 1.78
N LEU A 130 -5.88 3.22 1.89
CA LEU A 130 -5.07 3.20 3.10
C LEU A 130 -3.84 4.06 2.85
N THR A 131 -3.66 5.08 3.67
CA THR A 131 -2.50 5.97 3.57
C THR A 131 -1.50 5.63 4.66
N PHE A 132 -0.25 5.42 4.23
CA PHE A 132 0.87 5.11 5.11
C PHE A 132 1.95 6.16 4.95
N ARG A 133 2.75 6.31 5.99
CA ARG A 133 3.95 7.15 5.95
C ARG A 133 5.16 6.29 6.27
N ALA A 134 6.16 6.38 5.41
CA ALA A 134 7.46 5.75 5.63
C ALA A 134 8.52 6.83 5.78
N ARG A 135 9.40 6.64 6.75
CA ARG A 135 10.61 7.44 6.88
C ARG A 135 11.81 6.59 6.51
N ILE A 136 12.60 7.09 5.56
CA ILE A 136 13.76 6.36 5.04
C ILE A 136 15.01 7.22 5.25
N ASP A 137 16.02 6.62 5.89
CA ASP A 137 17.32 7.23 6.06
C ASP A 137 18.22 6.79 4.92
N LEU A 138 18.91 7.74 4.29
CA LEU A 138 19.76 7.51 3.14
C LEU A 138 21.25 7.62 3.46
N GLY A 139 21.58 7.89 4.69
CA GLY A 139 22.96 7.99 5.13
C GLY A 139 23.50 9.39 5.32
#